data_ec33bb57e01a5156afdc6a1345d02e72
#
_entry.id   ec33bb57e01a5156afdc6a1345d02e72
#
_cell.length_a   1.000
_cell.length_b   1.000
_cell.length_c   1.000
_cell.angle_alpha   90.00
_cell.angle_beta   90.00
_cell.angle_gamma   90.00
#
_symmetry.space_group_name_H-M   'P 1'
#
loop_
_entity.id
_entity.type
_entity.pdbx_description
1 polymer ?
#
loop_
_entity_poly.entity_id
_entity_poly.type
_entity_poly.pdbx_seq_one_letter_code
_entity_poly.pdbx_strand_id
1 'polypeptide(L)'
;RAGYGSRRECEEFIRAGRIRVNGTVATLGGKADPAVDHITLDGTALPKAEPLAYYALYKPRGVLTAVSDSLNRKTVRDLIPVGGTIYPVGRLDEDSEGLVLMTNDGELANRLTHPKYGHEKEYKVLVARQPEEQQLEAIRHGIILEDGYRTAPAQVIVENTYGKGAWLRI
;
A
#
# COMPACT_ATOMS: atom_id res chain seq x y z
N ARG A 1 -11.70 -11.01 -3.01
CA ARG A 1 -12.98 -10.54 -2.42
C ARG A 1 -13.77 -11.65 -1.71
N ALA A 2 -13.46 -12.92 -1.95
CA ALA A 2 -14.14 -14.07 -1.30
C ALA A 2 -13.50 -14.49 0.06
N GLY A 3 -12.51 -13.76 0.55
CA GLY A 3 -11.92 -13.97 1.87
C GLY A 3 -10.97 -15.17 2.03
N TYR A 4 -10.56 -15.83 0.95
CA TYR A 4 -9.71 -17.04 1.00
C TYR A 4 -8.22 -16.77 1.24
N GLY A 5 -7.79 -15.52 1.27
CA GLY A 5 -6.40 -15.16 1.54
C GLY A 5 -5.89 -13.99 0.69
N SER A 6 -4.59 -13.76 0.74
CA SER A 6 -3.90 -12.77 -0.08
C SER A 6 -3.97 -13.11 -1.57
N ARG A 7 -3.66 -12.14 -2.44
CA ARG A 7 -3.58 -12.38 -3.89
C ARG A 7 -2.60 -13.50 -4.24
N ARG A 8 -1.45 -13.55 -3.58
CA ARG A 8 -0.43 -14.59 -3.81
C ARG A 8 -0.94 -15.98 -3.44
N GLU A 9 -1.61 -16.12 -2.29
CA GLU A 9 -2.23 -17.40 -1.90
C GLU A 9 -3.32 -17.81 -2.87
N CYS A 10 -4.16 -16.87 -3.34
CA CYS A 10 -5.16 -17.16 -4.35
C CYS A 10 -4.54 -17.58 -5.70
N GLU A 11 -3.42 -16.99 -6.09
CA GLU A 11 -2.67 -17.41 -7.27
C GLU A 11 -2.12 -18.83 -7.15
N GLU A 12 -1.69 -19.27 -5.96
CA GLU A 12 -1.29 -20.65 -5.70
C GLU A 12 -2.46 -21.63 -5.88
N PHE A 13 -3.67 -21.28 -5.43
CA PHE A 13 -4.85 -22.10 -5.71
C PHE A 13 -5.12 -22.25 -7.21
N ILE A 14 -4.93 -21.19 -8.00
CA ILE A 14 -5.08 -21.23 -9.46
C ILE A 14 -3.99 -22.11 -10.08
N ARG A 15 -2.71 -21.95 -9.69
CA ARG A 15 -1.59 -22.78 -10.18
C ARG A 15 -1.79 -24.26 -9.86
N ALA A 16 -2.35 -24.56 -8.70
CA ALA A 16 -2.67 -25.92 -8.27
C ALA A 16 -3.92 -26.51 -8.95
N GLY A 17 -4.58 -25.77 -9.87
CA GLY A 17 -5.76 -26.23 -10.60
C GLY A 17 -7.02 -26.38 -9.71
N ARG A 18 -7.02 -25.82 -8.53
CA ARG A 18 -8.10 -25.92 -7.53
C ARG A 18 -9.28 -25.01 -7.83
N ILE A 19 -9.06 -23.96 -8.63
CA ILE A 19 -10.12 -23.01 -9.04
C ILE A 19 -10.70 -23.44 -10.38
N ARG A 20 -12.03 -23.45 -10.47
CA ARG A 20 -12.76 -23.66 -11.73
C ARG A 20 -13.72 -22.51 -11.98
N VAL A 21 -13.85 -22.13 -13.25
CA VAL A 21 -14.82 -21.18 -13.76
C VAL A 21 -15.71 -21.92 -14.74
N ASN A 22 -17.00 -21.99 -14.45
CA ASN A 22 -17.98 -22.73 -15.25
C ASN A 22 -17.55 -24.19 -15.54
N GLY A 23 -16.95 -24.85 -14.55
CA GLY A 23 -16.45 -26.23 -14.65
C GLY A 23 -15.05 -26.38 -15.28
N THR A 24 -14.51 -25.35 -15.93
CA THR A 24 -13.17 -25.37 -16.55
C THR A 24 -12.12 -24.88 -15.54
N VAL A 25 -10.95 -25.54 -15.50
CA VAL A 25 -9.83 -25.14 -14.63
C VAL A 25 -9.35 -23.74 -15.02
N ALA A 26 -9.30 -22.83 -14.03
CA ALA A 26 -8.84 -21.47 -14.24
C ALA A 26 -7.31 -21.42 -14.44
N THR A 27 -6.86 -20.46 -15.24
CA THR A 27 -5.43 -20.19 -15.46
C THR A 27 -5.07 -18.78 -14.98
N LEU A 28 -3.80 -18.57 -14.62
CA LEU A 28 -3.32 -17.24 -14.24
C LEU A 28 -3.54 -16.23 -15.39
N GLY A 29 -4.02 -15.03 -15.05
CA GLY A 29 -4.36 -14.01 -16.03
C GLY A 29 -5.73 -14.19 -16.68
N GLY A 30 -6.41 -15.31 -16.45
CA GLY A 30 -7.81 -15.51 -16.86
C GLY A 30 -8.73 -14.48 -16.21
N LYS A 31 -9.84 -14.16 -16.91
CA LYS A 31 -10.86 -13.24 -16.41
C LYS A 31 -12.12 -14.04 -16.09
N ALA A 32 -12.78 -13.69 -15.00
CA ALA A 32 -14.06 -14.22 -14.60
C ALA A 32 -14.92 -13.10 -14.00
N ASP A 33 -16.19 -13.09 -14.28
CA ASP A 33 -17.14 -12.16 -13.68
C ASP A 33 -17.97 -12.90 -12.61
N PRO A 34 -17.77 -12.62 -11.33
CA PRO A 34 -18.51 -13.30 -10.27
C PRO A 34 -20.02 -13.03 -10.26
N ALA A 35 -20.51 -12.09 -11.08
CA ALA A 35 -21.95 -11.85 -11.22
C ALA A 35 -22.62 -12.85 -12.15
N VAL A 36 -21.89 -13.46 -13.09
CA VAL A 36 -22.42 -14.36 -14.12
C VAL A 36 -21.75 -15.71 -14.16
N ASP A 37 -20.46 -15.79 -13.74
CA ASP A 37 -19.68 -17.03 -13.78
C ASP A 37 -19.82 -17.83 -12.48
N HIS A 38 -19.97 -19.14 -12.61
CA HIS A 38 -19.94 -20.06 -11.50
C HIS A 38 -18.48 -20.41 -11.15
N ILE A 39 -17.97 -19.80 -10.07
CA ILE A 39 -16.59 -19.98 -9.64
C ILE A 39 -16.56 -20.90 -8.42
N THR A 40 -15.70 -21.94 -8.47
CA THR A 40 -15.52 -22.88 -7.36
C THR A 40 -14.08 -23.03 -6.96
N LEU A 41 -13.85 -23.26 -5.65
CA LEU A 41 -12.59 -23.74 -5.07
C LEU A 41 -12.83 -25.16 -4.56
N ASP A 42 -12.05 -26.14 -5.06
CA ASP A 42 -12.19 -27.57 -4.72
C ASP A 42 -13.64 -28.09 -4.88
N GLY A 43 -14.33 -27.62 -5.90
CA GLY A 43 -15.73 -27.98 -6.16
C GLY A 43 -16.78 -27.22 -5.34
N THR A 44 -16.37 -26.44 -4.32
CA THR A 44 -17.28 -25.63 -3.51
C THR A 44 -17.41 -24.24 -4.10
N ALA A 45 -18.64 -23.74 -4.30
CA ALA A 45 -18.89 -22.39 -4.78
C ALA A 45 -18.29 -21.32 -3.86
N LEU A 46 -17.68 -20.29 -4.48
CA LEU A 46 -17.15 -19.18 -3.69
C LEU A 46 -18.29 -18.44 -2.97
N PRO A 47 -18.10 -18.01 -1.72
CA PRO A 47 -19.05 -17.16 -1.03
C PRO A 47 -19.20 -15.82 -1.76
N LYS A 48 -20.31 -15.14 -1.48
CA LYS A 48 -20.49 -13.75 -1.98
C LYS A 48 -19.34 -12.88 -1.44
N ALA A 49 -18.94 -11.91 -2.28
CA ALA A 49 -17.95 -10.93 -1.88
C ALA A 49 -18.39 -10.20 -0.60
N GLU A 50 -17.44 -9.99 0.31
CA GLU A 50 -17.68 -9.18 1.52
C GLU A 50 -18.09 -7.75 1.11
N PRO A 51 -18.99 -7.09 1.86
CA PRO A 51 -19.27 -5.68 1.67
C PRO A 51 -18.00 -4.84 1.75
N LEU A 52 -17.92 -3.79 0.94
CA LEU A 52 -16.77 -2.87 1.00
C LEU A 52 -16.76 -2.15 2.34
N ALA A 53 -15.58 -2.08 2.94
CA ALA A 53 -15.36 -1.44 4.23
C ALA A 53 -14.16 -0.50 4.16
N TYR A 54 -14.28 0.64 4.86
CA TYR A 54 -13.27 1.70 4.87
C TYR A 54 -13.09 2.22 6.29
N TYR A 55 -11.85 2.26 6.76
CA TYR A 55 -11.50 2.73 8.09
C TYR A 55 -10.38 3.76 8.01
N ALA A 56 -10.51 4.83 8.74
CA ALA A 56 -9.46 5.79 9.00
C ALA A 56 -8.80 5.41 10.33
N LEU A 57 -7.59 4.87 10.27
CA LEU A 57 -6.83 4.44 11.44
C LEU A 57 -5.77 5.48 11.77
N TYR A 58 -5.73 5.98 13.01
CA TYR A 58 -4.54 6.63 13.53
C TYR A 58 -3.54 5.56 13.94
N LYS A 59 -2.50 5.36 13.13
CA LYS A 59 -1.43 4.41 13.43
C LYS A 59 -0.52 4.99 14.50
N PRO A 60 -0.35 4.35 15.67
CA PRO A 60 0.65 4.77 16.65
C PRO A 60 2.06 4.30 16.24
N ARG A 61 3.09 4.84 16.89
CA ARG A 61 4.47 4.37 16.79
C ARG A 61 4.61 2.95 17.32
N GLY A 62 5.61 2.21 16.84
CA GLY A 62 5.87 0.83 17.25
C GLY A 62 4.89 -0.19 16.68
N VAL A 63 4.12 0.19 15.65
CA VAL A 63 3.16 -0.69 14.96
C VAL A 63 3.52 -0.76 13.49
N LEU A 64 3.57 -1.98 12.94
CA LEU A 64 3.89 -2.20 11.53
C LEU A 64 2.69 -1.91 10.64
N THR A 65 2.93 -1.26 9.50
CA THR A 65 1.92 -1.13 8.44
C THR A 65 1.88 -2.41 7.58
N ALA A 66 1.34 -3.47 8.14
CA ALA A 66 1.21 -4.78 7.52
C ALA A 66 -0.12 -5.44 7.93
N VAL A 67 -0.50 -6.51 7.24
CA VAL A 67 -1.65 -7.36 7.61
C VAL A 67 -1.22 -8.46 8.59
N SER A 68 0.00 -8.95 8.46
CA SER A 68 0.62 -9.95 9.35
C SER A 68 2.13 -9.75 9.39
N ASP A 69 2.78 -10.27 10.40
CA ASP A 69 4.23 -10.26 10.55
C ASP A 69 4.74 -11.63 11.01
N SER A 70 5.82 -12.10 10.42
CA SER A 70 6.41 -13.43 10.74
C SER A 70 7.04 -13.50 12.12
N LEU A 71 7.38 -12.37 12.72
CA LEU A 71 7.94 -12.24 14.06
C LEU A 71 6.86 -11.92 15.11
N ASN A 72 5.57 -12.00 14.74
CA ASN A 72 4.43 -11.69 15.61
C ASN A 72 4.46 -10.27 16.22
N ARG A 73 5.10 -9.32 15.54
CA ARG A 73 5.04 -7.91 15.95
C ARG A 73 3.65 -7.35 15.67
N LYS A 74 3.24 -6.36 16.47
CA LYS A 74 1.94 -5.70 16.33
C LYS A 74 1.82 -4.99 14.98
N THR A 75 0.71 -5.20 14.31
CA THR A 75 0.43 -4.64 12.99
C THR A 75 -0.80 -3.71 13.00
N VAL A 76 -0.98 -2.89 11.98
CA VAL A 76 -2.18 -2.07 11.82
C VAL A 76 -3.46 -2.92 11.72
N ARG A 77 -3.35 -4.17 11.24
CA ARG A 77 -4.49 -5.09 11.18
C ARG A 77 -5.01 -5.44 12.57
N ASP A 78 -4.14 -5.59 13.56
CA ASP A 78 -4.50 -5.92 14.95
C ASP A 78 -5.25 -4.79 15.65
N LEU A 79 -5.19 -3.56 15.10
CA LEU A 79 -5.89 -2.40 15.64
C LEU A 79 -7.33 -2.26 15.09
N ILE A 80 -7.72 -3.06 14.12
CA ILE A 80 -9.07 -3.02 13.53
C ILE A 80 -9.90 -4.19 14.10
N PRO A 81 -10.88 -3.92 14.99
CA PRO A 81 -11.59 -4.97 15.72
C PRO A 81 -12.73 -5.59 14.91
N VAL A 82 -12.51 -5.82 13.62
CA VAL A 82 -13.51 -6.42 12.72
C VAL A 82 -12.93 -7.63 12.01
N GLY A 83 -13.77 -8.59 11.69
CA GLY A 83 -13.40 -9.73 10.85
C GLY A 83 -13.17 -9.34 9.39
N GLY A 84 -12.84 -10.33 8.56
CA GLY A 84 -12.68 -10.18 7.12
C GLY A 84 -11.31 -9.68 6.69
N THR A 85 -11.16 -9.53 5.40
CA THR A 85 -9.90 -9.16 4.75
C THR A 85 -9.78 -7.64 4.66
N ILE A 86 -9.06 -7.01 5.59
CA ILE A 86 -8.78 -5.57 5.60
C ILE A 86 -7.27 -5.36 5.50
N TYR A 87 -6.83 -4.44 4.65
CA TYR A 87 -5.41 -4.13 4.43
C TYR A 87 -5.16 -2.62 4.34
N PRO A 88 -3.93 -2.17 4.64
CA PRO A 88 -3.58 -0.75 4.58
C PRO A 88 -3.44 -0.25 3.14
N VAL A 89 -3.84 1.00 2.93
CA VAL A 89 -3.63 1.76 1.70
C VAL A 89 -2.43 2.67 1.90
N GLY A 90 -1.30 2.29 1.34
CA GLY A 90 -0.02 2.93 1.63
C GLY A 90 0.60 2.44 2.93
N ARG A 91 1.68 3.08 3.34
CA ARG A 91 2.44 2.68 4.53
C ARG A 91 3.01 3.90 5.24
N LEU A 92 3.09 3.79 6.57
CA LEU A 92 3.95 4.56 7.45
C LEU A 92 4.98 3.62 8.07
N ASP A 93 6.16 4.10 8.34
CA ASP A 93 7.22 3.32 9.00
C ASP A 93 6.81 2.95 10.42
N GLU A 94 7.51 1.97 11.01
CA GLU A 94 7.21 1.46 12.35
C GLU A 94 7.22 2.59 13.39
N ASP A 95 8.23 3.46 13.33
CA ASP A 95 8.40 4.59 14.25
C ASP A 95 7.61 5.86 13.86
N SER A 96 6.89 5.82 12.74
CA SER A 96 6.03 6.90 12.30
C SER A 96 4.61 6.73 12.84
N GLU A 97 3.93 7.84 13.09
CA GLU A 97 2.52 7.88 13.50
C GLU A 97 1.68 8.73 12.55
N GLY A 98 0.39 8.47 12.50
CA GLY A 98 -0.53 9.25 11.69
C GLY A 98 -1.63 8.43 11.01
N LEU A 99 -2.33 9.08 10.08
CA LEU A 99 -3.46 8.48 9.38
C LEU A 99 -3.02 7.41 8.39
N VAL A 100 -3.63 6.22 8.51
CA VAL A 100 -3.56 5.15 7.52
C VAL A 100 -4.99 4.75 7.15
N LEU A 101 -5.29 4.75 5.87
CA LEU A 101 -6.56 4.22 5.37
C LEU A 101 -6.48 2.68 5.32
N MET A 102 -7.51 2.01 5.84
CA MET A 102 -7.62 0.56 5.84
C MET A 102 -8.89 0.15 5.10
N THR A 103 -8.81 -0.82 4.18
CA THR A 103 -9.97 -1.23 3.37
C THR A 103 -9.82 -2.64 2.82
N ASN A 104 -10.94 -3.25 2.39
CA ASN A 104 -10.98 -4.43 1.52
C ASN A 104 -11.23 -4.08 0.04
N ASP A 105 -11.32 -2.78 -0.30
CA ASP A 105 -11.47 -2.30 -1.67
C ASP A 105 -10.10 -2.22 -2.37
N GLY A 106 -9.73 -3.30 -3.08
CA GLY A 106 -8.47 -3.37 -3.81
C GLY A 106 -8.38 -2.41 -4.99
N GLU A 107 -9.51 -2.01 -5.56
CA GLU A 107 -9.50 -1.05 -6.66
C GLU A 107 -9.17 0.34 -6.16
N LEU A 108 -9.81 0.78 -5.08
CA LEU A 108 -9.48 2.04 -4.41
C LEU A 108 -8.03 2.06 -3.94
N ALA A 109 -7.58 0.99 -3.25
CA ALA A 109 -6.21 0.87 -2.78
C ALA A 109 -5.20 1.00 -3.93
N ASN A 110 -5.44 0.32 -5.05
CA ASN A 110 -4.59 0.41 -6.24
C ASN A 110 -4.60 1.82 -6.84
N ARG A 111 -5.77 2.46 -6.93
CA ARG A 111 -5.87 3.84 -7.42
C ARG A 111 -5.07 4.82 -6.57
N LEU A 112 -5.10 4.67 -5.25
CA LEU A 112 -4.42 5.57 -4.32
C LEU A 112 -2.91 5.31 -4.17
N THR A 113 -2.42 4.10 -4.50
CA THR A 113 -1.02 3.73 -4.22
C THR A 113 -0.17 3.48 -5.46
N HIS A 114 -0.78 3.15 -6.60
CA HIS A 114 -0.01 2.75 -7.77
C HIS A 114 0.59 3.97 -8.49
N PRO A 115 1.90 3.97 -8.81
CA PRO A 115 2.62 5.11 -9.41
C PRO A 115 2.01 5.67 -10.70
N LYS A 116 1.32 4.82 -11.48
CA LYS A 116 0.68 5.26 -12.75
C LYS A 116 -0.36 6.36 -12.58
N TYR A 117 -0.91 6.53 -11.37
CA TYR A 117 -1.92 7.57 -11.11
C TYR A 117 -1.31 8.90 -10.68
N GLY A 118 0.01 8.97 -10.51
CA GLY A 118 0.74 10.22 -10.34
C GLY A 118 0.37 11.00 -9.08
N HIS A 119 -0.03 10.32 -7.99
CA HIS A 119 -0.33 11.02 -6.74
C HIS A 119 0.94 11.67 -6.19
N GLU A 120 0.91 12.97 -6.07
CA GLU A 120 1.98 13.74 -5.43
C GLU A 120 2.03 13.44 -3.92
N LYS A 121 3.24 13.52 -3.38
CA LYS A 121 3.51 13.42 -1.94
C LYS A 121 4.23 14.67 -1.52
N GLU A 122 3.72 15.30 -0.49
CA GLU A 122 4.34 16.48 0.08
C GLU A 122 4.95 16.15 1.44
N TYR A 123 6.18 16.58 1.65
CA TYR A 123 6.91 16.40 2.90
C TYR A 123 7.35 17.75 3.44
N LYS A 124 7.15 17.97 4.73
CA LYS A 124 7.76 19.08 5.46
C LYS A 124 8.92 18.52 6.29
N VAL A 125 10.13 18.94 5.96
CA VAL A 125 11.37 18.38 6.49
C VAL A 125 12.20 19.47 7.16
N LEU A 126 12.63 19.23 8.39
CA LEU A 126 13.61 20.08 9.07
C LEU A 126 15.02 19.53 8.81
N VAL A 127 15.85 20.31 8.14
CA VAL A 127 17.27 19.97 7.92
C VAL A 127 18.16 20.73 8.88
N ALA A 128 19.25 20.09 9.33
CA ALA A 128 20.12 20.61 10.36
C ALA A 128 20.97 21.84 9.92
N ARG A 129 21.16 22.02 8.62
CA ARG A 129 21.88 23.14 8.02
C ARG A 129 21.05 23.73 6.90
N GLN A 130 21.22 25.04 6.65
CA GLN A 130 20.64 25.66 5.47
C GLN A 130 21.27 25.03 4.22
N PRO A 131 20.44 24.51 3.29
CA PRO A 131 20.95 23.95 2.05
C PRO A 131 21.49 25.06 1.13
N GLU A 132 22.55 24.75 0.41
CA GLU A 132 23.04 25.59 -0.68
C GLU A 132 22.15 25.44 -1.91
N GLU A 133 22.09 26.46 -2.75
CA GLU A 133 21.26 26.42 -3.97
C GLU A 133 21.63 25.23 -4.89
N GLN A 134 22.92 24.90 -4.97
CA GLN A 134 23.35 23.73 -5.75
C GLN A 134 22.75 22.40 -5.24
N GLN A 135 22.58 22.26 -3.91
CA GLN A 135 21.93 21.10 -3.31
C GLN A 135 20.44 21.05 -3.61
N LEU A 136 19.78 22.21 -3.56
CA LEU A 136 18.36 22.33 -3.93
C LEU A 136 18.13 22.00 -5.41
N GLU A 137 18.99 22.51 -6.29
CA GLU A 137 18.95 22.18 -7.72
C GLU A 137 19.17 20.68 -7.99
N ALA A 138 20.07 20.05 -7.25
CA ALA A 138 20.26 18.60 -7.38
C ALA A 138 18.97 17.84 -7.06
N ILE A 139 18.25 18.20 -5.98
CA ILE A 139 16.97 17.59 -5.63
C ILE A 139 15.91 17.87 -6.70
N ARG A 140 15.84 19.10 -7.23
CA ARG A 140 14.91 19.47 -8.30
C ARG A 140 15.08 18.64 -9.57
N HIS A 141 16.31 18.21 -9.87
CA HIS A 141 16.61 17.39 -11.06
C HIS A 141 16.67 15.88 -10.78
N GLY A 142 16.52 15.48 -9.53
CA GLY A 142 16.64 14.09 -9.09
C GLY A 142 18.07 13.68 -8.77
N ILE A 143 18.27 13.10 -7.60
CA ILE A 143 19.55 12.66 -7.05
C ILE A 143 19.73 11.14 -7.21
N ILE A 144 20.98 10.70 -7.21
CA ILE A 144 21.31 9.28 -7.16
C ILE A 144 21.50 8.90 -5.69
N LEU A 145 20.73 7.92 -5.23
CA LEU A 145 20.82 7.37 -3.88
C LEU A 145 21.99 6.39 -3.75
N GLU A 146 22.33 6.00 -2.51
CA GLU A 146 23.43 5.07 -2.22
C GLU A 146 23.32 3.71 -2.93
N ASP A 147 22.10 3.25 -3.17
CA ASP A 147 21.80 2.02 -3.91
C ASP A 147 21.87 2.16 -5.44
N GLY A 148 22.25 3.36 -5.93
CA GLY A 148 22.33 3.68 -7.35
C GLY A 148 20.99 4.09 -7.99
N TYR A 149 19.89 4.08 -7.24
CA TYR A 149 18.59 4.51 -7.75
C TYR A 149 18.56 6.04 -7.95
N ARG A 150 18.12 6.50 -9.14
CA ARG A 150 17.89 7.92 -9.38
C ARG A 150 16.44 8.29 -9.05
N THR A 151 16.27 9.26 -8.14
CA THR A 151 14.94 9.77 -7.80
C THR A 151 14.32 10.52 -8.99
N ALA A 152 12.99 10.61 -8.98
CA ALA A 152 12.31 11.55 -9.88
C ALA A 152 12.66 13.00 -9.48
N PRO A 153 12.52 13.96 -10.41
CA PRO A 153 12.53 15.38 -10.09
C PRO A 153 11.50 15.72 -9.01
N ALA A 154 11.85 16.63 -8.08
CA ALA A 154 10.95 17.07 -7.03
C ALA A 154 10.91 18.60 -6.96
N GLN A 155 9.77 19.14 -6.55
CA GLN A 155 9.69 20.54 -6.15
C GLN A 155 10.28 20.70 -4.76
N VAL A 156 11.20 21.63 -4.54
CA VAL A 156 11.74 21.92 -3.23
C VAL A 156 11.74 23.42 -2.96
N ILE A 157 11.18 23.81 -1.82
CA ILE A 157 11.02 25.18 -1.37
C ILE A 157 11.57 25.30 0.05
N VAL A 158 12.42 26.29 0.30
CA VAL A 158 12.83 26.68 1.65
C VAL A 158 11.73 27.55 2.23
N GLU A 159 10.98 27.03 3.21
CA GLU A 159 9.87 27.78 3.83
C GLU A 159 10.37 28.78 4.87
N ASN A 160 11.21 28.32 5.79
CA ASN A 160 11.71 29.12 6.90
C ASN A 160 13.09 28.65 7.32
N THR A 161 13.88 29.56 7.87
CA THR A 161 15.12 29.22 8.55
C THR A 161 14.83 28.93 10.03
N TYR A 162 15.54 27.98 10.64
CA TYR A 162 15.42 27.63 12.05
C TYR A 162 16.82 27.39 12.65
N GLY A 163 17.30 28.36 13.42
CA GLY A 163 18.68 28.32 13.89
C GLY A 163 19.69 28.25 12.75
N LYS A 164 20.50 27.18 12.73
CA LYS A 164 21.43 26.89 11.63
C LYS A 164 20.78 26.09 10.48
N GLY A 165 19.57 25.59 10.70
CA GLY A 165 18.84 24.74 9.76
C GLY A 165 17.76 25.48 8.97
N ALA A 166 16.97 24.71 8.25
CA ALA A 166 15.84 25.21 7.48
C ALA A 166 14.68 24.21 7.43
N TRP A 167 13.47 24.71 7.31
CA TRP A 167 12.31 23.93 6.92
C TRP A 167 12.18 23.90 5.41
N LEU A 168 12.14 22.71 4.87
CA LEU A 168 11.92 22.46 3.45
C LEU A 168 10.53 21.86 3.26
N ARG A 169 9.90 22.23 2.15
CA ARG A 169 8.75 21.53 1.59
C ARG A 169 9.19 20.91 0.28
N ILE A 170 9.02 19.62 0.21
CA ILE A 170 9.45 18.79 -0.93
C ILE A 170 8.26 18.01 -1.44
#